data_3a7da866d0d0895a1c694c37121b1931
#
_entry.id   3a7da866d0d0895a1c694c37121b1931
#
_cell.length_a   1.000
_cell.length_b   1.000
_cell.length_c   1.000
_cell.angle_alpha   90.00
_cell.angle_beta   90.00
_cell.angle_gamma   90.00
#
_symmetry.space_group_name_H-M   'P 1'
#
loop_
_entity.id
_entity.type
_entity.pdbx_description
1 polymer ?
#
loop_
_entity_poly.entity_id
_entity_poly.type
_entity_poly.pdbx_seq_one_letter_code
_entity_poly.pdbx_strand_id
1 'polypeptide(L)'
;MVSGVLYALLAGLMWGLIFVGPLIVPEYPAVLQSMGRYLALGLIALPLAWLGRARLRQLSRQDWFAALALTMMGNLIYYFCLASAIQRTGAPVSTMIIGTLPVVIPVFANLLYSHRDGKLAWPKMVPALLCTAVGLICVNIAELRHGQGDVDLWRYGSGILLAFISVACWAWYALRNARWLRENPDKHPMMWATAQALVTLPVSLVGYAGACIWLGHQQPDFAQPFGPRPWVFIGLMVAIAVLCSWVGALCWNIASQKLPTVILGPLIVFETLVGLLYTFLMRQSVPPLFTACGIA
;
A
#
# COMPACT_ATOMS: atom_id res chain seq x y z
N MET A 1 11.67 -21.41 -8.17
CA MET A 1 12.25 -20.08 -7.95
C MET A 1 11.81 -19.07 -9.03
N VAL A 2 12.03 -19.30 -10.33
CA VAL A 2 11.66 -18.33 -11.41
C VAL A 2 10.19 -17.91 -11.33
N SER A 3 9.26 -18.85 -11.19
CA SER A 3 7.83 -18.51 -11.07
C SER A 3 7.51 -17.62 -9.86
N GLY A 4 8.20 -17.79 -8.72
CA GLY A 4 8.03 -16.94 -7.55
C GLY A 4 8.46 -15.51 -7.80
N VAL A 5 9.59 -15.31 -8.48
CA VAL A 5 10.07 -13.98 -8.90
C VAL A 5 9.07 -13.31 -9.84
N LEU A 6 8.57 -14.03 -10.85
CA LEU A 6 7.56 -13.49 -11.77
C LEU A 6 6.28 -13.04 -11.04
N TYR A 7 5.81 -13.81 -10.07
CA TYR A 7 4.66 -13.40 -9.24
C TYR A 7 4.97 -12.16 -8.39
N ALA A 8 6.18 -12.05 -7.81
CA ALA A 8 6.57 -10.86 -7.05
C ALA A 8 6.65 -9.61 -7.95
N LEU A 9 7.23 -9.73 -9.15
CA LEU A 9 7.28 -8.63 -10.12
C LEU A 9 5.88 -8.23 -10.60
N LEU A 10 4.99 -9.20 -10.85
CA LEU A 10 3.60 -8.91 -11.23
C LEU A 10 2.87 -8.19 -10.09
N ALA A 11 3.09 -8.59 -8.83
CA ALA A 11 2.56 -7.86 -7.68
C ALA A 11 3.05 -6.42 -7.65
N GLY A 12 4.36 -6.20 -7.89
CA GLY A 12 4.96 -4.85 -7.94
C GLY A 12 4.38 -3.98 -9.05
N LEU A 13 4.16 -4.54 -10.26
CA LEU A 13 3.46 -3.85 -11.36
C LEU A 13 2.05 -3.39 -10.95
N MET A 14 1.29 -4.27 -10.30
CA MET A 14 -0.05 -3.92 -9.83
C MET A 14 -0.01 -2.87 -8.73
N TRP A 15 0.87 -3.02 -7.74
CA TRP A 15 0.96 -2.10 -6.60
C TRP A 15 1.49 -0.72 -6.98
N GLY A 16 2.34 -0.61 -8.00
CA GLY A 16 2.75 0.71 -8.53
C GLY A 16 1.57 1.62 -8.90
N LEU A 17 0.41 1.06 -9.27
CA LEU A 17 -0.79 1.83 -9.61
C LEU A 17 -1.40 2.58 -8.40
N ILE A 18 -1.12 2.15 -7.17
CA ILE A 18 -1.65 2.84 -5.97
C ILE A 18 -1.13 4.27 -5.81
N PHE A 19 0.06 4.56 -6.34
CA PHE A 19 0.68 5.87 -6.24
C PHE A 19 0.05 6.89 -7.20
N VAL A 20 -0.54 6.43 -8.30
CA VAL A 20 -1.19 7.31 -9.27
C VAL A 20 -2.69 7.52 -9.01
N GLY A 21 -3.32 6.63 -8.26
CA GLY A 21 -4.74 6.75 -7.92
C GLY A 21 -5.13 8.13 -7.39
N PRO A 22 -4.46 8.65 -6.34
CA PRO A 22 -4.75 9.98 -5.78
C PRO A 22 -4.48 11.15 -6.75
N LEU A 23 -3.68 10.93 -7.79
CA LEU A 23 -3.41 11.94 -8.83
C LEU A 23 -4.51 12.00 -9.89
N ILE A 24 -5.19 10.89 -10.15
CA ILE A 24 -6.28 10.81 -11.14
C ILE A 24 -7.54 11.51 -10.63
N VAL A 25 -7.80 11.39 -9.32
CA VAL A 25 -8.98 11.94 -8.65
C VAL A 25 -8.58 12.82 -7.46
N PRO A 26 -7.81 13.90 -7.67
CA PRO A 26 -7.28 14.74 -6.59
C PRO A 26 -8.39 15.49 -5.83
N GLU A 27 -9.54 15.71 -6.45
CA GLU A 27 -10.71 16.33 -5.85
C GLU A 27 -11.43 15.44 -4.82
N TYR A 28 -11.11 14.14 -4.78
CA TYR A 28 -11.68 13.22 -3.80
C TYR A 28 -10.78 13.13 -2.57
N PRO A 29 -11.29 13.40 -1.36
CA PRO A 29 -10.52 13.23 -0.13
C PRO A 29 -9.96 11.80 0.01
N ALA A 30 -8.77 11.69 0.59
CA ALA A 30 -8.07 10.41 0.79
C ALA A 30 -8.93 9.37 1.53
N VAL A 31 -9.80 9.82 2.45
CA VAL A 31 -10.73 8.93 3.16
C VAL A 31 -11.72 8.26 2.21
N LEU A 32 -12.30 9.00 1.26
CA LEU A 32 -13.21 8.42 0.26
C LEU A 32 -12.46 7.47 -0.67
N GLN A 33 -11.24 7.82 -1.09
CA GLN A 33 -10.41 6.95 -1.92
C GLN A 33 -10.08 5.64 -1.20
N SER A 34 -9.70 5.71 0.08
CA SER A 34 -9.40 4.52 0.88
C SER A 34 -10.66 3.67 1.09
N MET A 35 -11.74 4.25 1.60
CA MET A 35 -12.97 3.50 1.86
C MET A 35 -13.61 2.98 0.58
N GLY A 36 -13.63 3.77 -0.50
CA GLY A 36 -14.17 3.37 -1.81
C GLY A 36 -13.42 2.18 -2.42
N ARG A 37 -12.07 2.19 -2.37
CA ARG A 37 -11.24 1.08 -2.81
C ARG A 37 -11.58 -0.21 -2.07
N TYR A 38 -11.67 -0.16 -0.75
CA TYR A 38 -11.90 -1.37 0.06
C TYR A 38 -13.36 -1.78 0.11
N LEU A 39 -14.29 -0.86 -0.12
CA LEU A 39 -15.69 -1.18 -0.38
C LEU A 39 -15.83 -1.98 -1.69
N ALA A 40 -15.18 -1.52 -2.77
CA ALA A 40 -15.16 -2.25 -4.04
C ALA A 40 -14.50 -3.63 -3.88
N LEU A 41 -13.37 -3.73 -3.17
CA LEU A 41 -12.71 -5.00 -2.87
C LEU A 41 -13.64 -5.97 -2.13
N GLY A 42 -14.31 -5.49 -1.08
CA GLY A 42 -15.23 -6.29 -0.29
C GLY A 42 -16.42 -6.80 -1.09
N LEU A 43 -17.00 -5.96 -1.97
CA LEU A 43 -18.09 -6.35 -2.87
C LEU A 43 -17.64 -7.43 -3.87
N ILE A 44 -16.45 -7.28 -4.46
CA ILE A 44 -15.84 -8.26 -5.36
C ILE A 44 -15.54 -9.59 -4.62
N ALA A 45 -15.20 -9.50 -3.35
CA ALA A 45 -14.93 -10.69 -2.54
C ALA A 45 -16.20 -11.53 -2.25
N LEU A 46 -17.40 -10.97 -2.33
CA LEU A 46 -18.65 -11.71 -2.06
C LEU A 46 -18.84 -12.92 -2.98
N PRO A 47 -18.84 -12.80 -4.33
CA PRO A 47 -18.95 -13.94 -5.21
C PRO A 47 -17.78 -14.92 -5.06
N LEU A 48 -16.56 -14.42 -4.82
CA LEU A 48 -15.39 -15.27 -4.56
C LEU A 48 -15.55 -16.09 -3.27
N ALA A 49 -16.11 -15.47 -2.24
CA ALA A 49 -16.40 -16.13 -0.97
C ALA A 49 -17.49 -17.18 -1.11
N TRP A 50 -18.54 -16.88 -1.89
CA TRP A 50 -19.60 -17.85 -2.16
C TRP A 50 -19.08 -19.09 -2.88
N LEU A 51 -18.24 -18.89 -3.90
CA LEU A 51 -17.56 -19.98 -4.61
C LEU A 51 -16.58 -20.74 -3.72
N GLY A 52 -15.85 -20.03 -2.85
CA GLY A 52 -14.84 -20.58 -1.93
C GLY A 52 -15.37 -20.95 -0.54
N ARG A 53 -16.69 -20.94 -0.30
CA ARG A 53 -17.31 -21.09 1.02
C ARG A 53 -16.85 -22.33 1.82
N ALA A 54 -16.61 -23.45 1.15
CA ALA A 54 -16.16 -24.68 1.81
C ALA A 54 -14.77 -24.49 2.45
N ARG A 55 -13.87 -23.74 1.79
CA ARG A 55 -12.54 -23.43 2.30
C ARG A 55 -12.59 -22.35 3.40
N LEU A 56 -13.43 -21.34 3.24
CA LEU A 56 -13.60 -20.26 4.23
C LEU A 56 -14.15 -20.78 5.57
N ARG A 57 -14.96 -21.85 5.55
CA ARG A 57 -15.44 -22.52 6.77
C ARG A 57 -14.35 -23.19 7.60
N GLN A 58 -13.15 -23.39 7.02
CA GLN A 58 -11.98 -23.93 7.74
C GLN A 58 -11.28 -22.87 8.59
N LEU A 59 -11.61 -21.58 8.40
CA LEU A 59 -11.06 -20.51 9.20
C LEU A 59 -11.72 -20.46 10.58
N SER A 60 -10.90 -20.41 11.61
CA SER A 60 -11.32 -20.24 13.00
C SER A 60 -11.75 -18.78 13.26
N ARG A 61 -12.42 -18.54 14.39
CA ARG A 61 -12.70 -17.17 14.83
C ARG A 61 -11.44 -16.33 15.00
N GLN A 62 -10.35 -16.94 15.46
CA GLN A 62 -9.06 -16.25 15.61
C GLN A 62 -8.47 -15.84 14.26
N ASP A 63 -8.63 -16.67 13.21
CA ASP A 63 -8.19 -16.29 11.85
C ASP A 63 -8.98 -15.10 11.32
N TRP A 64 -10.30 -15.04 11.56
CA TRP A 64 -11.10 -13.89 11.17
C TRP A 64 -10.70 -12.59 11.90
N PHE A 65 -10.39 -12.67 13.19
CA PHE A 65 -9.85 -11.51 13.93
C PHE A 65 -8.45 -11.10 13.43
N ALA A 66 -7.61 -12.08 13.11
CA ALA A 66 -6.31 -11.81 12.50
C ALA A 66 -6.45 -11.14 11.13
N ALA A 67 -7.36 -11.65 10.27
CA ALA A 67 -7.67 -11.04 8.98
C ALA A 67 -8.15 -9.57 9.16
N LEU A 68 -9.05 -9.32 10.11
CA LEU A 68 -9.54 -7.97 10.40
C LEU A 68 -8.41 -7.04 10.86
N ALA A 69 -7.61 -7.47 11.83
CA ALA A 69 -6.50 -6.66 12.35
C ALA A 69 -5.46 -6.34 11.25
N LEU A 70 -5.12 -7.36 10.43
CA LEU A 70 -4.19 -7.19 9.32
C LEU A 70 -4.73 -6.21 8.27
N THR A 71 -6.00 -6.30 7.91
CA THR A 71 -6.59 -5.42 6.91
C THR A 71 -6.84 -4.01 7.41
N MET A 72 -7.16 -3.84 8.70
CA MET A 72 -7.24 -2.50 9.31
C MET A 72 -5.91 -1.76 9.18
N MET A 73 -4.81 -2.40 9.58
CA MET A 73 -3.48 -1.78 9.55
C MET A 73 -2.89 -1.72 8.15
N GLY A 74 -2.80 -2.87 7.46
CA GLY A 74 -2.07 -3.00 6.19
C GLY A 74 -2.83 -2.52 4.96
N ASN A 75 -4.15 -2.33 5.08
CA ASN A 75 -4.99 -1.91 3.97
C ASN A 75 -5.62 -0.54 4.24
N LEU A 76 -6.58 -0.46 5.16
CA LEU A 76 -7.40 0.74 5.36
C LEU A 76 -6.60 1.93 5.88
N ILE A 77 -5.91 1.79 7.03
CA ILE A 77 -5.10 2.86 7.61
C ILE A 77 -3.89 3.16 6.72
N TYR A 78 -3.22 2.11 6.24
CA TYR A 78 -2.10 2.23 5.31
C TYR A 78 -2.46 3.11 4.11
N TYR A 79 -3.52 2.75 3.37
CA TYR A 79 -3.84 3.46 2.14
C TYR A 79 -4.44 4.84 2.39
N PHE A 80 -5.19 5.02 3.47
CA PHE A 80 -5.63 6.35 3.91
C PHE A 80 -4.44 7.28 4.16
N CYS A 81 -3.43 6.81 4.91
CA CYS A 81 -2.21 7.58 5.18
C CYS A 81 -1.42 7.83 3.90
N LEU A 82 -1.27 6.83 3.03
CA LEU A 82 -0.56 6.95 1.76
C LEU A 82 -1.23 7.95 0.82
N ALA A 83 -2.54 7.82 0.59
CA ALA A 83 -3.29 8.73 -0.27
C ALA A 83 -3.27 10.16 0.27
N SER A 84 -3.40 10.32 1.58
CA SER A 84 -3.27 11.63 2.26
C SER A 84 -1.87 12.22 2.11
N ALA A 85 -0.82 11.39 2.19
CA ALA A 85 0.56 11.81 1.97
C ALA A 85 0.77 12.30 0.54
N ILE A 86 0.32 11.50 -0.45
CA ILE A 86 0.42 11.85 -1.89
C ILE A 86 -0.28 13.18 -2.20
N GLN A 87 -1.45 13.40 -1.62
CA GLN A 87 -2.20 14.67 -1.80
C GLN A 87 -1.51 15.89 -1.17
N ARG A 88 -0.59 15.67 -0.21
CA ARG A 88 0.12 16.73 0.50
C ARG A 88 1.54 16.98 -0.01
N THR A 89 2.27 15.93 -0.38
CA THR A 89 3.69 15.99 -0.77
C THR A 89 3.93 15.64 -2.24
N GLY A 90 2.92 15.16 -2.93
CA GLY A 90 3.08 14.57 -4.26
C GLY A 90 3.51 13.09 -4.22
N ALA A 91 3.33 12.42 -5.37
CA ALA A 91 3.61 10.99 -5.48
C ALA A 91 5.11 10.65 -5.38
N PRO A 92 6.08 11.41 -5.95
CA PRO A 92 7.49 11.04 -5.88
C PRO A 92 8.01 10.92 -4.45
N VAL A 93 7.72 11.90 -3.59
CA VAL A 93 8.14 11.89 -2.17
C VAL A 93 7.53 10.71 -1.43
N SER A 94 6.20 10.53 -1.56
CA SER A 94 5.49 9.44 -0.89
C SER A 94 5.98 8.08 -1.37
N THR A 95 6.20 7.89 -2.68
CA THR A 95 6.71 6.65 -3.27
C THR A 95 8.12 6.33 -2.76
N MET A 96 9.00 7.32 -2.67
CA MET A 96 10.36 7.13 -2.14
C MET A 96 10.35 6.76 -0.66
N ILE A 97 9.46 7.34 0.15
CA ILE A 97 9.31 6.95 1.55
C ILE A 97 8.83 5.48 1.66
N ILE A 98 7.85 5.07 0.86
CA ILE A 98 7.43 3.66 0.77
C ILE A 98 8.58 2.76 0.29
N GLY A 99 9.43 3.26 -0.62
CA GLY A 99 10.64 2.59 -1.09
C GLY A 99 11.67 2.26 0.00
N THR A 100 11.50 2.77 1.22
CA THR A 100 12.31 2.37 2.38
C THR A 100 11.92 0.99 2.96
N LEU A 101 10.78 0.43 2.59
CA LEU A 101 10.27 -0.84 3.12
C LEU A 101 11.27 -2.00 3.04
N PRO A 102 12.04 -2.19 1.95
CA PRO A 102 13.06 -3.25 1.87
C PRO A 102 14.12 -3.18 2.95
N VAL A 103 14.34 -2.02 3.53
CA VAL A 103 15.27 -1.80 4.66
C VAL A 103 14.53 -1.83 5.99
N VAL A 104 13.37 -1.21 6.07
CA VAL A 104 12.55 -1.13 7.29
C VAL A 104 12.08 -2.51 7.74
N ILE A 105 11.61 -3.37 6.81
CA ILE A 105 11.11 -4.71 7.16
C ILE A 105 12.19 -5.59 7.81
N PRO A 106 13.42 -5.74 7.24
CA PRO A 106 14.50 -6.48 7.90
C PRO A 106 14.91 -5.89 9.25
N VAL A 107 14.90 -4.53 9.40
CA VAL A 107 15.18 -3.88 10.69
C VAL A 107 14.15 -4.29 11.74
N PHE A 108 12.86 -4.17 11.43
CA PHE A 108 11.80 -4.57 12.34
C PHE A 108 11.78 -6.09 12.59
N ALA A 109 12.04 -6.90 11.57
CA ALA A 109 12.20 -8.35 11.74
C ALA A 109 13.33 -8.66 12.72
N ASN A 110 14.45 -7.97 12.59
CA ASN A 110 15.62 -8.13 13.46
C ASN A 110 15.35 -7.70 14.92
N LEU A 111 14.58 -6.63 15.11
CA LEU A 111 14.23 -6.13 16.44
C LEU A 111 13.18 -7.01 17.13
N LEU A 112 12.16 -7.47 16.38
CA LEU A 112 11.00 -8.15 16.96
C LEU A 112 11.12 -9.68 16.96
N TYR A 113 11.88 -10.26 16.02
CA TYR A 113 11.92 -11.70 15.77
C TYR A 113 13.31 -12.30 15.77
N SER A 114 14.34 -11.56 16.20
CA SER A 114 15.75 -12.00 16.22
C SER A 114 16.02 -13.33 16.94
N HIS A 115 15.16 -13.70 17.89
CA HIS A 115 15.27 -14.96 18.62
C HIS A 115 14.84 -16.20 17.81
N ARG A 116 14.09 -16.02 16.70
CA ARG A 116 13.54 -17.12 15.89
C ARG A 116 14.11 -17.20 14.48
N ASP A 117 14.29 -16.05 13.81
CA ASP A 117 14.62 -15.97 12.37
C ASP A 117 16.10 -15.66 12.12
N GLY A 118 16.93 -15.59 13.18
CA GLY A 118 18.35 -15.21 13.10
C GLY A 118 18.54 -13.69 13.04
N LYS A 119 19.72 -13.22 13.47
CA LYS A 119 20.07 -11.80 13.46
C LYS A 119 20.75 -11.40 12.17
N LEU A 120 20.21 -10.42 11.46
CA LEU A 120 20.95 -9.74 10.41
C LEU A 120 22.01 -8.82 11.05
N ALA A 121 23.26 -8.93 10.62
CA ALA A 121 24.35 -8.12 11.17
C ALA A 121 24.13 -6.63 10.82
N TRP A 122 24.03 -5.76 11.84
CA TRP A 122 23.83 -4.32 11.68
C TRP A 122 24.81 -3.65 10.68
N PRO A 123 26.12 -4.00 10.65
CA PRO A 123 27.03 -3.41 9.68
C PRO A 123 26.65 -3.63 8.21
N LYS A 124 25.89 -4.69 7.90
CA LYS A 124 25.41 -4.96 6.55
C LYS A 124 24.19 -4.11 6.16
N MET A 125 23.45 -3.60 7.15
CA MET A 125 22.25 -2.78 6.94
C MET A 125 22.56 -1.28 6.87
N VAL A 126 23.59 -0.81 7.60
CA VAL A 126 23.95 0.60 7.68
C VAL A 126 24.20 1.24 6.31
N PRO A 127 24.94 0.64 5.36
CA PRO A 127 25.11 1.23 4.03
C PRO A 127 23.80 1.44 3.28
N ALA A 128 22.91 0.43 3.31
CA ALA A 128 21.59 0.53 2.67
C ALA A 128 20.72 1.62 3.31
N LEU A 129 20.74 1.74 4.65
CA LEU A 129 20.05 2.81 5.39
C LEU A 129 20.55 4.19 5.00
N LEU A 130 21.88 4.36 4.89
CA LEU A 130 22.50 5.62 4.49
C LEU A 130 22.14 5.98 3.04
N CYS A 131 22.26 5.04 2.10
CA CYS A 131 21.85 5.26 0.71
C CYS A 131 20.37 5.67 0.61
N THR A 132 19.48 4.97 1.32
CA THR A 132 18.06 5.30 1.36
C THR A 132 17.82 6.69 1.95
N ALA A 133 18.50 7.06 3.03
CA ALA A 133 18.37 8.39 3.65
C ALA A 133 18.83 9.51 2.69
N VAL A 134 19.96 9.33 2.02
CA VAL A 134 20.48 10.28 1.02
C VAL A 134 19.51 10.39 -0.16
N GLY A 135 19.04 9.28 -0.70
CA GLY A 135 18.05 9.26 -1.78
C GLY A 135 16.78 10.03 -1.40
N LEU A 136 16.26 9.80 -0.19
CA LEU A 136 15.08 10.48 0.32
C LEU A 136 15.30 12.00 0.45
N ILE A 137 16.47 12.43 0.95
CA ILE A 137 16.84 13.85 1.04
C ILE A 137 16.89 14.48 -0.35
N CYS A 138 17.53 13.83 -1.32
CA CYS A 138 17.63 14.32 -2.70
C CYS A 138 16.25 14.54 -3.34
N VAL A 139 15.36 13.57 -3.21
CA VAL A 139 13.99 13.66 -3.77
C VAL A 139 13.19 14.77 -3.08
N ASN A 140 13.26 14.88 -1.75
CA ASN A 140 12.56 15.94 -1.03
C ASN A 140 13.06 17.34 -1.43
N ILE A 141 14.37 17.54 -1.58
CA ILE A 141 14.93 18.82 -2.06
C ILE A 141 14.45 19.12 -3.47
N ALA A 142 14.41 18.11 -4.36
CA ALA A 142 13.95 18.29 -5.74
C ALA A 142 12.47 18.72 -5.79
N GLU A 143 11.59 18.05 -5.07
CA GLU A 143 10.15 18.35 -5.06
C GLU A 143 9.85 19.70 -4.40
N LEU A 144 10.56 20.08 -3.33
CA LEU A 144 10.42 21.39 -2.70
C LEU A 144 10.87 22.53 -3.63
N ARG A 145 11.91 22.31 -4.45
CA ARG A 145 12.37 23.31 -5.44
C ARG A 145 11.48 23.42 -6.66
N HIS A 146 10.77 22.35 -7.03
CA HIS A 146 9.85 22.33 -8.18
C HIS A 146 8.46 22.86 -7.83
N GLY A 147 8.10 22.93 -6.55
CA GLY A 147 6.90 23.59 -6.07
C GLY A 147 6.97 25.08 -6.36
N GLN A 148 6.33 25.53 -7.43
CA GLN A 148 6.22 26.96 -7.75
C GLN A 148 5.17 27.58 -6.81
N GLY A 149 5.62 28.20 -5.72
CA GLY A 149 4.77 28.92 -4.77
C GLY A 149 5.21 28.75 -3.32
N ASP A 150 4.55 29.45 -2.39
CA ASP A 150 4.74 29.29 -0.96
C ASP A 150 4.31 27.87 -0.54
N VAL A 151 5.31 27.01 -0.28
CA VAL A 151 5.07 25.66 0.21
C VAL A 151 4.57 25.77 1.66
N ASP A 152 3.33 25.39 1.90
CA ASP A 152 2.85 25.20 3.25
C ASP A 152 3.64 24.07 3.93
N LEU A 153 4.66 24.46 4.68
CA LEU A 153 5.58 23.53 5.37
C LEU A 153 4.86 22.63 6.36
N TRP A 154 3.75 23.09 6.95
CA TRP A 154 2.94 22.26 7.85
C TRP A 154 2.20 21.17 7.07
N ARG A 155 1.58 21.54 5.96
CA ARG A 155 0.93 20.58 5.07
C ARG A 155 1.93 19.57 4.53
N TYR A 156 3.07 20.00 4.07
CA TYR A 156 4.13 19.15 3.54
C TYR A 156 4.71 18.21 4.62
N GLY A 157 5.08 18.73 5.79
CA GLY A 157 5.63 17.96 6.90
C GLY A 157 4.64 16.92 7.43
N SER A 158 3.35 17.29 7.53
CA SER A 158 2.30 16.34 7.90
C SER A 158 2.11 15.23 6.86
N GLY A 159 2.33 15.53 5.58
CA GLY A 159 2.32 14.54 4.51
C GLY A 159 3.47 13.53 4.63
N ILE A 160 4.69 14.01 4.92
CA ILE A 160 5.86 13.15 5.22
C ILE A 160 5.57 12.24 6.41
N LEU A 161 5.01 12.76 7.50
CA LEU A 161 4.66 11.98 8.68
C LEU A 161 3.66 10.87 8.33
N LEU A 162 2.62 11.19 7.56
CA LEU A 162 1.63 10.21 7.10
C LEU A 162 2.26 9.12 6.22
N ALA A 163 3.23 9.46 5.37
CA ALA A 163 3.96 8.48 4.58
C ALA A 163 4.76 7.51 5.47
N PHE A 164 5.44 8.00 6.53
CA PHE A 164 6.13 7.14 7.50
C PHE A 164 5.17 6.27 8.31
N ILE A 165 4.00 6.80 8.71
CA ILE A 165 2.95 6.00 9.36
C ILE A 165 2.49 4.88 8.41
N SER A 166 2.31 5.19 7.12
CA SER A 166 1.98 4.20 6.09
C SER A 166 3.03 3.09 6.00
N VAL A 167 4.33 3.45 5.98
CA VAL A 167 5.44 2.47 6.02
C VAL A 167 5.35 1.56 7.26
N ALA A 168 5.13 2.14 8.44
CA ALA A 168 5.01 1.37 9.68
C ALA A 168 3.82 0.39 9.65
N CYS A 169 2.66 0.85 9.16
CA CYS A 169 1.47 0.03 9.01
C CYS A 169 1.71 -1.14 8.05
N TRP A 170 2.32 -0.88 6.90
CA TRP A 170 2.58 -1.91 5.92
C TRP A 170 3.67 -2.89 6.36
N ALA A 171 4.74 -2.40 6.98
CA ALA A 171 5.80 -3.26 7.53
C ALA A 171 5.23 -4.22 8.59
N TRP A 172 4.39 -3.72 9.50
CA TRP A 172 3.71 -4.55 10.49
C TRP A 172 2.80 -5.61 9.82
N TYR A 173 2.01 -5.19 8.82
CA TYR A 173 1.17 -6.10 8.03
C TYR A 173 2.01 -7.20 7.37
N ALA A 174 3.07 -6.82 6.65
CA ALA A 174 3.90 -7.75 5.89
C ALA A 174 4.50 -8.83 6.80
N LEU A 175 5.04 -8.44 7.97
CA LEU A 175 5.62 -9.37 8.94
C LEU A 175 4.58 -10.31 9.54
N ARG A 176 3.44 -9.80 9.94
CA ARG A 176 2.36 -10.58 10.57
C ARG A 176 1.66 -11.49 9.57
N ASN A 177 1.41 -11.00 8.35
CA ASN A 177 0.80 -11.79 7.28
C ASN A 177 1.71 -12.94 6.83
N ALA A 178 3.01 -12.66 6.62
CA ALA A 178 3.98 -13.70 6.28
C ALA A 178 4.09 -14.77 7.40
N ARG A 179 4.03 -14.34 8.66
CA ARG A 179 4.02 -15.25 9.80
C ARG A 179 2.79 -16.15 9.78
N TRP A 180 1.59 -15.56 9.63
CA TRP A 180 0.34 -16.34 9.58
C TRP A 180 0.36 -17.38 8.46
N LEU A 181 0.82 -17.01 7.25
CA LEU A 181 0.95 -17.93 6.11
C LEU A 181 1.91 -19.09 6.37
N ARG A 182 3.01 -18.84 7.10
CA ARG A 182 3.98 -19.89 7.48
C ARG A 182 3.47 -20.81 8.59
N GLU A 183 2.69 -20.28 9.52
CA GLU A 183 2.07 -21.05 10.61
C GLU A 183 0.85 -21.87 10.13
N ASN A 184 0.30 -21.56 8.94
CA ASN A 184 -0.86 -22.22 8.35
C ASN A 184 -0.60 -22.69 6.91
N PRO A 185 0.37 -23.61 6.68
CA PRO A 185 0.77 -24.02 5.31
C PRO A 185 -0.32 -24.83 4.59
N ASP A 186 -1.25 -25.41 5.31
CA ASP A 186 -2.42 -26.15 4.83
C ASP A 186 -3.54 -25.24 4.29
N LYS A 187 -3.52 -23.96 4.69
CA LYS A 187 -4.52 -22.99 4.28
C LYS A 187 -4.13 -22.30 2.96
N HIS A 188 -5.03 -22.38 2.00
CA HIS A 188 -4.76 -21.88 0.65
C HIS A 188 -4.66 -20.33 0.61
N PRO A 189 -3.62 -19.72 -0.06
CA PRO A 189 -3.41 -18.28 -0.11
C PRO A 189 -4.61 -17.48 -0.65
N MET A 190 -5.31 -18.03 -1.64
CA MET A 190 -6.51 -17.38 -2.20
C MET A 190 -7.63 -17.29 -1.16
N MET A 191 -7.82 -18.32 -0.34
CA MET A 191 -8.80 -18.31 0.75
C MET A 191 -8.46 -17.18 1.75
N TRP A 192 -7.17 -17.06 2.10
CA TRP A 192 -6.71 -16.03 3.02
C TRP A 192 -6.88 -14.62 2.45
N ALA A 193 -6.51 -14.41 1.17
CA ALA A 193 -6.76 -13.13 0.48
C ALA A 193 -8.25 -12.79 0.40
N THR A 194 -9.11 -13.78 0.13
CA THR A 194 -10.57 -13.60 0.12
C THR A 194 -11.11 -13.26 1.51
N ALA A 195 -10.63 -13.91 2.56
CA ALA A 195 -11.04 -13.59 3.94
C ALA A 195 -10.65 -12.16 4.32
N GLN A 196 -9.42 -11.75 4.02
CA GLN A 196 -8.97 -10.38 4.21
C GLN A 196 -9.83 -9.37 3.43
N ALA A 197 -10.17 -9.67 2.19
CA ALA A 197 -11.05 -8.82 1.38
C ALA A 197 -12.47 -8.71 1.96
N LEU A 198 -13.04 -9.82 2.46
CA LEU A 198 -14.38 -9.82 3.04
C LEU A 198 -14.51 -8.95 4.30
N VAL A 199 -13.51 -9.02 5.19
CA VAL A 199 -13.56 -8.26 6.44
C VAL A 199 -13.41 -6.74 6.23
N THR A 200 -12.93 -6.30 5.04
CA THR A 200 -12.92 -4.88 4.72
C THR A 200 -14.31 -4.32 4.46
N LEU A 201 -15.26 -5.15 4.00
CA LEU A 201 -16.58 -4.70 3.53
C LEU A 201 -17.37 -3.94 4.60
N PRO A 202 -17.63 -4.50 5.80
CA PRO A 202 -18.42 -3.79 6.82
C PRO A 202 -17.72 -2.52 7.29
N VAL A 203 -16.39 -2.55 7.43
CA VAL A 203 -15.62 -1.40 7.90
C VAL A 203 -15.61 -0.28 6.85
N SER A 204 -15.36 -0.63 5.58
CA SER A 204 -15.33 0.35 4.49
C SER A 204 -16.72 0.91 4.18
N LEU A 205 -17.78 0.12 4.34
CA LEU A 205 -19.16 0.60 4.18
C LEU A 205 -19.51 1.66 5.22
N VAL A 206 -19.24 1.37 6.50
CA VAL A 206 -19.45 2.32 7.60
C VAL A 206 -18.54 3.54 7.45
N GLY A 207 -17.26 3.31 7.12
CA GLY A 207 -16.29 4.39 6.92
C GLY A 207 -16.65 5.29 5.73
N TYR A 208 -17.15 4.72 4.62
CA TYR A 208 -17.59 5.47 3.45
C TYR A 208 -18.83 6.31 3.75
N ALA A 209 -19.83 5.73 4.40
CA ALA A 209 -21.04 6.45 4.82
C ALA A 209 -20.69 7.59 5.80
N GLY A 210 -19.83 7.31 6.79
CA GLY A 210 -19.35 8.33 7.72
C GLY A 210 -18.57 9.46 7.03
N ALA A 211 -17.73 9.13 6.05
CA ALA A 211 -17.00 10.12 5.26
C ALA A 211 -17.97 10.98 4.41
N CYS A 212 -19.00 10.40 3.83
CA CYS A 212 -20.03 11.15 3.12
C CYS A 212 -20.77 12.13 4.05
N ILE A 213 -21.20 11.67 5.22
CA ILE A 213 -21.85 12.54 6.20
C ILE A 213 -20.94 13.69 6.62
N TRP A 214 -19.68 13.38 6.94
CA TRP A 214 -18.71 14.40 7.34
C TRP A 214 -18.44 15.42 6.22
N LEU A 215 -18.29 14.96 4.97
CA LEU A 215 -18.08 15.83 3.81
C LEU A 215 -19.33 16.68 3.51
N GLY A 216 -20.53 16.15 3.69
CA GLY A 216 -21.77 16.93 3.53
C GLY A 216 -21.83 18.15 4.46
N HIS A 217 -21.19 18.08 5.63
CA HIS A 217 -21.05 19.22 6.55
C HIS A 217 -19.90 20.16 6.20
N GLN A 218 -18.77 19.63 5.72
CA GLN A 218 -17.55 20.41 5.47
C GLN A 218 -17.51 21.02 4.06
N GLN A 219 -18.07 20.33 3.09
CA GLN A 219 -18.09 20.68 1.66
C GLN A 219 -19.48 20.40 1.08
N PRO A 220 -20.46 21.28 1.34
CA PRO A 220 -21.85 21.07 0.86
C PRO A 220 -21.96 20.92 -0.65
N ASP A 221 -21.03 21.55 -1.41
CA ASP A 221 -21.01 21.49 -2.89
C ASP A 221 -20.45 20.16 -3.43
N PHE A 222 -19.89 19.29 -2.57
CA PHE A 222 -19.40 17.99 -3.01
C PHE A 222 -20.57 17.06 -3.32
N ALA A 223 -20.71 16.65 -4.58
CA ALA A 223 -21.83 15.84 -5.08
C ALA A 223 -21.85 14.44 -4.43
N GLN A 224 -22.62 14.29 -3.36
CA GLN A 224 -22.77 13.02 -2.63
C GLN A 224 -23.59 11.98 -3.44
N PRO A 225 -23.33 10.67 -3.28
CA PRO A 225 -22.24 10.05 -2.50
C PRO A 225 -20.95 9.82 -3.30
N PHE A 226 -20.94 10.06 -4.62
CA PHE A 226 -19.85 9.62 -5.51
C PHE A 226 -19.00 10.75 -6.07
N GLY A 227 -19.21 11.98 -5.62
CA GLY A 227 -18.43 13.15 -6.02
C GLY A 227 -18.68 13.67 -7.44
N PRO A 228 -17.85 14.62 -7.91
CA PRO A 228 -18.08 15.32 -9.17
C PRO A 228 -17.85 14.49 -10.44
N ARG A 229 -17.04 13.42 -10.35
CA ARG A 229 -16.75 12.50 -11.47
C ARG A 229 -17.05 11.05 -11.09
N PRO A 230 -18.32 10.67 -10.86
CA PRO A 230 -18.70 9.41 -10.24
C PRO A 230 -18.16 8.17 -10.99
N TRP A 231 -18.28 8.15 -12.30
CA TRP A 231 -17.86 7.00 -13.12
C TRP A 231 -16.34 6.82 -13.13
N VAL A 232 -15.57 7.93 -13.14
CA VAL A 232 -14.11 7.88 -13.06
C VAL A 232 -13.67 7.36 -11.69
N PHE A 233 -14.31 7.88 -10.62
CA PHE A 233 -14.02 7.45 -9.26
C PHE A 233 -14.34 5.97 -9.04
N ILE A 234 -15.56 5.54 -9.38
CA ILE A 234 -16.00 4.14 -9.22
C ILE A 234 -15.11 3.22 -10.05
N GLY A 235 -14.88 3.54 -11.32
CA GLY A 235 -14.04 2.74 -12.21
C GLY A 235 -12.59 2.61 -11.68
N LEU A 236 -12.02 3.70 -11.17
CA LEU A 236 -10.69 3.71 -10.57
C LEU A 236 -10.64 2.87 -9.28
N MET A 237 -11.62 3.03 -8.38
CA MET A 237 -11.68 2.25 -7.14
C MET A 237 -11.82 0.76 -7.43
N VAL A 238 -12.65 0.36 -8.39
CA VAL A 238 -12.80 -1.03 -8.84
C VAL A 238 -11.48 -1.54 -9.46
N ALA A 239 -10.87 -0.78 -10.35
CA ALA A 239 -9.61 -1.17 -10.98
C ALA A 239 -8.48 -1.40 -9.94
N ILE A 240 -8.30 -0.46 -8.99
CA ILE A 240 -7.31 -0.60 -7.93
C ILE A 240 -7.68 -1.74 -6.97
N ALA A 241 -8.96 -1.94 -6.66
CA ALA A 241 -9.42 -3.04 -5.82
C ALA A 241 -9.09 -4.40 -6.47
N VAL A 242 -9.36 -4.58 -7.76
CA VAL A 242 -9.07 -5.83 -8.47
C VAL A 242 -7.56 -6.01 -8.65
N LEU A 243 -6.89 -5.04 -9.25
CA LEU A 243 -5.50 -5.20 -9.67
C LEU A 243 -4.54 -5.16 -8.47
N CYS A 244 -4.66 -4.13 -7.62
CA CYS A 244 -3.70 -3.95 -6.53
C CYS A 244 -4.08 -4.74 -5.28
N SER A 245 -5.37 -4.70 -4.88
CA SER A 245 -5.75 -5.28 -3.59
C SER A 245 -6.03 -6.78 -3.66
N TRP A 246 -6.53 -7.30 -4.78
CA TRP A 246 -6.80 -8.73 -4.90
C TRP A 246 -5.72 -9.46 -5.69
N VAL A 247 -5.50 -9.11 -6.97
CA VAL A 247 -4.50 -9.79 -7.84
C VAL A 247 -3.09 -9.58 -7.30
N GLY A 248 -2.71 -8.35 -6.95
CA GLY A 248 -1.40 -8.02 -6.39
C GLY A 248 -1.12 -8.77 -5.10
N ALA A 249 -2.08 -8.75 -4.14
CA ALA A 249 -1.95 -9.50 -2.89
C ALA A 249 -1.87 -11.01 -3.10
N LEU A 250 -2.66 -11.58 -4.02
CA LEU A 250 -2.60 -13.00 -4.37
C LEU A 250 -1.24 -13.37 -4.95
N CYS A 251 -0.74 -12.59 -5.90
CA CYS A 251 0.58 -12.80 -6.50
C CYS A 251 1.69 -12.74 -5.45
N TRP A 252 1.63 -11.76 -4.54
CA TRP A 252 2.58 -11.62 -3.43
C TRP A 252 2.51 -12.81 -2.46
N ASN A 253 1.33 -13.28 -2.11
CA ASN A 253 1.15 -14.45 -1.24
C ASN A 253 1.73 -15.71 -1.89
N ILE A 254 1.53 -15.91 -3.21
CA ILE A 254 2.13 -17.01 -3.96
C ILE A 254 3.65 -16.89 -3.99
N ALA A 255 4.18 -15.68 -4.25
CA ALA A 255 5.61 -15.42 -4.22
C ALA A 255 6.20 -15.72 -2.84
N SER A 256 5.54 -15.30 -1.77
CA SER A 256 5.95 -15.49 -0.38
C SER A 256 6.00 -16.96 0.04
N GLN A 257 5.19 -17.83 -0.58
CA GLN A 257 5.28 -19.28 -0.36
C GLN A 257 6.41 -19.93 -1.17
N LYS A 258 6.77 -19.37 -2.33
CA LYS A 258 7.75 -19.94 -3.25
C LYS A 258 9.18 -19.44 -3.06
N LEU A 259 9.35 -18.30 -2.43
CA LEU A 259 10.64 -17.62 -2.26
C LEU A 259 11.01 -17.45 -0.80
N PRO A 260 12.32 -17.60 -0.47
CA PRO A 260 12.84 -17.21 0.84
C PRO A 260 12.63 -15.71 1.08
N THR A 261 12.41 -15.33 2.33
CA THR A 261 12.18 -13.92 2.74
C THR A 261 13.34 -12.99 2.34
N VAL A 262 14.57 -13.53 2.31
CA VAL A 262 15.77 -12.79 1.88
C VAL A 262 15.70 -12.32 0.43
N ILE A 263 15.01 -13.07 -0.45
CA ILE A 263 14.83 -12.70 -1.87
C ILE A 263 13.61 -11.79 -2.04
N LEU A 264 12.57 -11.99 -1.25
CA LEU A 264 11.33 -11.20 -1.33
C LEU A 264 11.55 -9.72 -0.99
N GLY A 265 12.37 -9.44 0.04
CA GLY A 265 12.64 -8.06 0.46
C GLY A 265 13.14 -7.16 -0.69
N PRO A 266 14.24 -7.52 -1.38
CA PRO A 266 14.72 -6.77 -2.54
C PRO A 266 13.69 -6.62 -3.68
N LEU A 267 12.81 -7.60 -3.90
CA LEU A 267 11.81 -7.54 -4.97
C LEU A 267 10.72 -6.48 -4.72
N ILE A 268 10.54 -6.03 -3.48
CA ILE A 268 9.62 -4.91 -3.16
C ILE A 268 10.10 -3.60 -3.80
N VAL A 269 11.42 -3.41 -3.99
CA VAL A 269 11.96 -2.22 -4.68
C VAL A 269 11.32 -2.02 -6.05
N PHE A 270 10.97 -3.12 -6.73
CA PHE A 270 10.34 -3.06 -8.04
C PHE A 270 8.99 -2.30 -8.04
N GLU A 271 8.19 -2.44 -6.98
CA GLU A 271 6.97 -1.65 -6.78
C GLU A 271 7.25 -0.14 -6.80
N THR A 272 8.30 0.26 -6.07
CA THR A 272 8.72 1.68 -5.98
C THR A 272 9.14 2.21 -7.34
N LEU A 273 9.97 1.46 -8.07
CA LEU A 273 10.44 1.85 -9.41
C LEU A 273 9.27 1.99 -10.38
N VAL A 274 8.33 1.04 -10.35
CA VAL A 274 7.14 1.08 -11.20
C VAL A 274 6.21 2.23 -10.81
N GLY A 275 6.01 2.48 -9.52
CA GLY A 275 5.21 3.62 -9.02
C GLY A 275 5.77 4.96 -9.47
N LEU A 276 7.09 5.14 -9.41
CA LEU A 276 7.76 6.33 -9.93
C LEU A 276 7.62 6.43 -11.45
N LEU A 277 7.83 5.32 -12.18
CA LEU A 277 7.63 5.29 -13.62
C LEU A 277 6.21 5.74 -14.01
N TYR A 278 5.18 5.18 -13.39
CA TYR A 278 3.79 5.57 -13.64
C TYR A 278 3.54 7.04 -13.31
N THR A 279 4.10 7.53 -12.20
CA THR A 279 3.96 8.95 -11.80
C THR A 279 4.56 9.90 -12.84
N PHE A 280 5.78 9.62 -13.33
CA PHE A 280 6.44 10.45 -14.33
C PHE A 280 5.78 10.35 -15.70
N LEU A 281 5.29 9.19 -16.09
CA LEU A 281 4.48 9.02 -17.29
C LEU A 281 3.19 9.86 -17.24
N MET A 282 2.51 9.87 -16.09
CA MET A 282 1.31 10.69 -15.90
C MET A 282 1.59 12.19 -15.92
N ARG A 283 2.73 12.61 -15.33
CA ARG A 283 3.16 14.01 -15.33
C ARG A 283 3.70 14.45 -16.70
N GLN A 284 3.92 13.51 -17.64
CA GLN A 284 4.58 13.76 -18.93
C GLN A 284 5.89 14.55 -18.79
N SER A 285 6.64 14.27 -17.75
CA SER A 285 7.86 14.96 -17.37
C SER A 285 8.99 13.97 -17.09
N VAL A 286 10.21 14.37 -17.46
CA VAL A 286 11.41 13.62 -17.08
C VAL A 286 11.74 13.96 -15.63
N PRO A 287 12.14 12.96 -14.79
CA PRO A 287 12.52 13.22 -13.42
C PRO A 287 13.68 14.23 -13.37
N PRO A 288 13.62 15.25 -12.50
CA PRO A 288 14.73 16.14 -12.25
C PRO A 288 15.98 15.36 -11.85
N LEU A 289 17.17 15.91 -12.15
CA LEU A 289 18.44 15.23 -11.90
C LEU A 289 18.57 14.76 -10.43
N PHE A 290 18.18 15.59 -9.47
CA PHE A 290 18.21 15.21 -8.04
C PHE A 290 17.25 14.08 -7.71
N THR A 291 16.07 14.06 -8.32
CA THR A 291 15.11 12.94 -8.17
C THR A 291 15.67 11.66 -8.81
N ALA A 292 16.26 11.76 -10.01
CA ALA A 292 16.90 10.63 -10.66
C ALA A 292 18.07 10.06 -9.84
N CYS A 293 18.94 10.91 -9.28
CA CYS A 293 20.02 10.51 -8.39
C CYS A 293 19.53 9.89 -7.07
N GLY A 294 18.35 10.33 -6.57
CA GLY A 294 17.76 9.78 -5.37
C GLY A 294 17.07 8.43 -5.58
N ILE A 295 16.71 8.10 -6.82
CA ILE A 295 16.12 6.83 -7.23
C ILE A 295 17.20 5.76 -7.48
N ALA A 296 18.36 6.16 -8.02
CA ALA A 296 19.48 5.28 -8.34
C ALA A 296 20.23 4.79 -7.10
#